data_fdce8285daf8ba0ad4e1f25f354801ac
#
_entry.id   fdce8285daf8ba0ad4e1f25f354801ac
#
_cell.length_a   1.000
_cell.length_b   1.000
_cell.length_c   1.000
_cell.angle_alpha   90.00
_cell.angle_beta   90.00
_cell.angle_gamma   90.00
#
_symmetry.space_group_name_H-M   'P 1'
#
loop_
_entity.id
_entity.type
_entity.pdbx_description
1 polymer ?
#
loop_
_entity_poly.entity_id
_entity_poly.type
_entity_poly.pdbx_seq_one_letter_code
_entity_poly.pdbx_strand_id
1 'polypeptide(L)'
;IQADHAEALKWYHKAGEQGDARAQNILGFIYKYGDGVTRCNTEAVRWWREAAEQGNANSQANLADMYRTGRGVTRDATEAVRWWRKAAEQGDADAQINLGLMYDEGEGVPEDDKEAMKWYRRAAGESAS
;
A
#
# COMPACT_ATOMS: atom_id res chain seq x y z
N ILE A 1 25.11 0.40 12.51
CA ILE A 1 25.42 -0.21 13.77
C ILE A 1 24.35 -1.22 14.16
N GLN A 2 24.78 -2.46 14.34
CA GLN A 2 23.87 -3.59 14.50
C GLN A 2 22.97 -3.49 15.73
N ALA A 3 23.52 -3.03 16.82
CA ALA A 3 22.76 -2.93 18.06
C ALA A 3 21.55 -2.02 17.92
N ASP A 4 21.63 -1.05 17.03
CA ASP A 4 20.56 -0.07 16.86
C ASP A 4 19.37 -0.62 16.12
N HIS A 5 19.55 -1.73 15.39
CA HIS A 5 18.47 -2.32 14.62
C HIS A 5 17.34 -2.81 15.54
N ALA A 6 17.70 -3.57 16.59
CA ALA A 6 16.70 -4.05 17.55
C ALA A 6 16.09 -2.90 18.32
N GLU A 7 16.89 -1.90 18.63
CA GLU A 7 16.43 -0.71 19.32
C GLU A 7 15.44 0.06 18.44
N ALA A 8 15.77 0.22 17.17
CA ALA A 8 14.89 0.90 16.22
C ALA A 8 13.54 0.20 16.12
N LEU A 9 13.56 -1.14 16.03
CA LEU A 9 12.33 -1.93 15.94
C LEU A 9 11.44 -1.67 17.14
N LYS A 10 12.04 -1.63 18.32
CA LYS A 10 11.31 -1.38 19.55
C LYS A 10 10.61 -0.02 19.50
N TRP A 11 11.33 1.01 19.01
CA TRP A 11 10.74 2.34 18.91
C TRP A 11 9.65 2.44 17.85
N TYR A 12 9.82 1.74 16.72
CA TYR A 12 8.78 1.70 15.70
C TYR A 12 7.52 1.06 16.26
N HIS A 13 7.66 -0.03 17.02
CA HIS A 13 6.50 -0.67 17.64
C HIS A 13 5.80 0.29 18.59
N LYS A 14 6.58 0.96 19.42
CA LYS A 14 6.01 1.88 20.40
C LYS A 14 5.27 3.03 19.71
N ALA A 15 5.89 3.62 18.71
CA ALA A 15 5.26 4.72 17.97
C ALA A 15 4.04 4.23 17.19
N GLY A 16 4.14 3.06 16.57
CA GLY A 16 3.02 2.49 15.82
C GLY A 16 1.83 2.19 16.68
N GLU A 17 2.07 1.68 17.89
CA GLU A 17 0.99 1.40 18.83
C GLU A 17 0.33 2.67 19.34
N GLN A 18 1.03 3.79 19.26
CA GLN A 18 0.47 5.07 19.64
C GLN A 18 -0.23 5.77 18.47
N GLY A 19 -0.28 5.12 17.31
CA GLY A 19 -1.01 5.63 16.16
C GLY A 19 -0.20 6.34 15.11
N ASP A 20 1.12 6.33 15.21
CA ASP A 20 1.97 7.02 14.22
C ASP A 20 1.96 6.25 12.90
N ALA A 21 1.36 6.85 11.86
CA ALA A 21 1.19 6.19 10.57
C ALA A 21 2.52 5.87 9.88
N ARG A 22 3.53 6.73 10.04
CA ARG A 22 4.83 6.47 9.42
C ARG A 22 5.50 5.26 10.04
N ALA A 23 5.42 5.15 11.38
CA ALA A 23 5.96 4.00 12.08
C ALA A 23 5.22 2.74 11.68
N GLN A 24 3.90 2.82 11.54
CA GLN A 24 3.08 1.69 11.13
C GLN A 24 3.46 1.23 9.73
N ASN A 25 3.69 2.17 8.80
CA ASN A 25 4.11 1.82 7.45
C ASN A 25 5.46 1.10 7.47
N ILE A 26 6.39 1.59 8.27
CA ILE A 26 7.71 0.98 8.40
C ILE A 26 7.58 -0.44 8.97
N LEU A 27 6.73 -0.61 9.98
CA LEU A 27 6.49 -1.94 10.55
C LEU A 27 5.93 -2.90 9.52
N GLY A 28 5.08 -2.40 8.62
CA GLY A 28 4.57 -3.22 7.54
C GLY A 28 5.70 -3.80 6.70
N PHE A 29 6.67 -2.98 6.32
CA PHE A 29 7.82 -3.44 5.55
C PHE A 29 8.69 -4.39 6.36
N ILE A 30 8.90 -4.08 7.63
CA ILE A 30 9.73 -4.92 8.49
C ILE A 30 9.19 -6.35 8.54
N TYR A 31 7.88 -6.50 8.72
CA TYR A 31 7.26 -7.82 8.79
C TYR A 31 7.17 -8.49 7.43
N LYS A 32 6.94 -7.72 6.37
CA LYS A 32 6.87 -8.31 5.04
C LYS A 32 8.21 -8.94 4.64
N TYR A 33 9.31 -8.28 4.97
CA TYR A 33 10.64 -8.74 4.56
C TYR A 33 11.39 -9.50 5.65
N GLY A 34 10.86 -9.50 6.86
CA GLY A 34 11.50 -10.21 7.97
C GLY A 34 12.77 -9.54 8.45
N ASP A 35 12.79 -8.22 8.49
CA ASP A 35 13.95 -7.45 8.85
C ASP A 35 14.05 -7.34 10.37
N GLY A 36 14.81 -8.25 10.98
CA GLY A 36 14.96 -8.30 12.43
C GLY A 36 13.84 -9.06 13.14
N VAL A 37 12.89 -9.59 12.38
CA VAL A 37 11.77 -10.37 12.92
C VAL A 37 11.47 -11.50 11.96
N THR A 38 10.69 -12.47 12.40
CA THR A 38 10.21 -13.51 11.51
C THR A 38 9.23 -12.90 10.50
N ARG A 39 9.48 -13.15 9.24
CA ARG A 39 8.62 -12.66 8.16
C ARG A 39 7.17 -13.09 8.40
N CYS A 40 6.25 -12.16 8.31
CA CYS A 40 4.84 -12.43 8.54
C CYS A 40 3.95 -11.48 7.76
N ASN A 41 3.37 -11.96 6.66
CA ASN A 41 2.52 -11.14 5.82
C ASN A 41 1.26 -10.66 6.55
N THR A 42 0.72 -11.47 7.43
CA THR A 42 -0.47 -11.09 8.21
C THR A 42 -0.19 -9.87 9.08
N GLU A 43 0.98 -9.85 9.75
CA GLU A 43 1.37 -8.70 10.55
C GLU A 43 1.62 -7.48 9.68
N ALA A 44 2.24 -7.68 8.51
CA ALA A 44 2.49 -6.58 7.59
C ALA A 44 1.17 -5.92 7.18
N VAL A 45 0.19 -6.74 6.82
CA VAL A 45 -1.13 -6.23 6.43
C VAL A 45 -1.79 -5.47 7.58
N ARG A 46 -1.67 -6.00 8.78
CA ARG A 46 -2.27 -5.35 9.95
C ARG A 46 -1.72 -3.93 10.15
N TRP A 47 -0.40 -3.78 10.10
CA TRP A 47 0.20 -2.47 10.27
C TRP A 47 -0.11 -1.53 9.11
N TRP A 48 -0.05 -2.05 7.88
CA TRP A 48 -0.38 -1.23 6.72
C TRP A 48 -1.84 -0.79 6.73
N ARG A 49 -2.74 -1.66 7.20
CA ARG A 49 -4.15 -1.29 7.28
C ARG A 49 -4.35 -0.12 8.23
N GLU A 50 -3.73 -0.16 9.39
CA GLU A 50 -3.87 0.93 10.34
C GLU A 50 -3.37 2.25 9.76
N ALA A 51 -2.22 2.25 9.11
CA ALA A 51 -1.67 3.44 8.51
C ALA A 51 -2.51 3.90 7.32
N ALA A 52 -3.01 2.96 6.53
CA ALA A 52 -3.82 3.26 5.36
C ALA A 52 -5.14 3.93 5.75
N GLU A 53 -5.73 3.46 6.84
CA GLU A 53 -6.99 4.05 7.32
C GLU A 53 -6.79 5.48 7.82
N GLN A 54 -5.57 5.83 8.18
CA GLN A 54 -5.24 7.20 8.57
C GLN A 54 -4.92 8.09 7.37
N GLY A 55 -4.91 7.52 6.16
CA GLY A 55 -4.65 8.29 4.95
C GLY A 55 -3.24 8.21 4.41
N ASN A 56 -2.40 7.35 4.96
CA ASN A 56 -1.02 7.21 4.48
C ASN A 56 -1.04 6.55 3.10
N ALA A 57 -0.67 7.32 2.06
CA ALA A 57 -0.76 6.86 0.67
C ALA A 57 0.12 5.64 0.40
N ASN A 58 1.33 5.64 0.93
CA ASN A 58 2.25 4.54 0.73
C ASN A 58 1.68 3.24 1.29
N SER A 59 1.11 3.32 2.51
CA SER A 59 0.48 2.16 3.13
C SER A 59 -0.75 1.70 2.37
N GLN A 60 -1.52 2.64 1.84
CA GLN A 60 -2.69 2.29 1.03
C GLN A 60 -2.27 1.47 -0.20
N ALA A 61 -1.21 1.92 -0.88
CA ALA A 61 -0.70 1.19 -2.04
C ALA A 61 -0.17 -0.19 -1.65
N ASN A 62 0.54 -0.27 -0.53
CA ASN A 62 1.06 -1.56 -0.05
C ASN A 62 -0.06 -2.51 0.31
N LEU A 63 -1.08 -2.01 0.99
CA LEU A 63 -2.24 -2.82 1.35
C LEU A 63 -2.97 -3.31 0.11
N ALA A 64 -3.11 -2.44 -0.89
CA ALA A 64 -3.75 -2.80 -2.15
C ALA A 64 -3.03 -3.98 -2.81
N ASP A 65 -1.69 -3.93 -2.80
CA ASP A 65 -0.91 -5.01 -3.41
C ASP A 65 -1.13 -6.33 -2.68
N MET A 66 -1.24 -6.31 -1.36
CA MET A 66 -1.49 -7.53 -0.59
C MET A 66 -2.86 -8.10 -0.94
N TYR A 67 -3.87 -7.25 -1.11
CA TYR A 67 -5.19 -7.72 -1.53
C TYR A 67 -5.18 -8.30 -2.93
N ARG A 68 -4.44 -7.69 -3.85
CA ARG A 68 -4.39 -8.18 -5.21
C ARG A 68 -3.72 -9.54 -5.29
N THR A 69 -2.69 -9.76 -4.51
CA THR A 69 -1.91 -10.99 -4.55
C THR A 69 -2.39 -12.05 -3.55
N GLY A 70 -3.23 -11.66 -2.60
CA GLY A 70 -3.69 -12.59 -1.57
C GLY A 70 -2.64 -12.94 -0.56
N ARG A 71 -1.74 -12.01 -0.26
CA ARG A 71 -0.70 -12.22 0.75
C ARG A 71 -1.15 -11.61 2.07
N GLY A 72 -1.25 -12.44 3.09
CA GLY A 72 -1.65 -11.99 4.42
C GLY A 72 -3.13 -11.64 4.54
N VAL A 73 -3.88 -11.65 3.44
CA VAL A 73 -5.32 -11.43 3.39
C VAL A 73 -5.87 -12.27 2.26
N THR A 74 -7.17 -12.50 2.28
CA THR A 74 -7.84 -13.16 1.17
C THR A 74 -7.79 -12.25 -0.06
N ARG A 75 -7.39 -12.80 -1.20
CA ARG A 75 -7.31 -12.05 -2.44
C ARG A 75 -8.65 -11.39 -2.75
N ASP A 76 -8.60 -10.11 -3.07
CA ASP A 76 -9.80 -9.32 -3.36
C ASP A 76 -9.44 -8.15 -4.26
N ALA A 77 -9.67 -8.31 -5.56
CA ALA A 77 -9.31 -7.27 -6.53
C ALA A 77 -10.09 -5.98 -6.33
N THR A 78 -11.34 -6.07 -5.88
CA THR A 78 -12.16 -4.90 -5.62
C THR A 78 -11.58 -4.06 -4.47
N GLU A 79 -11.13 -4.72 -3.41
CA GLU A 79 -10.48 -4.03 -2.31
C GLU A 79 -9.15 -3.42 -2.76
N ALA A 80 -8.40 -4.13 -3.61
CA ALA A 80 -7.15 -3.61 -4.13
C ALA A 80 -7.40 -2.30 -4.89
N VAL A 81 -8.40 -2.28 -5.76
CA VAL A 81 -8.76 -1.09 -6.51
C VAL A 81 -9.14 0.05 -5.58
N ARG A 82 -9.92 -0.24 -4.55
CA ARG A 82 -10.36 0.77 -3.60
C ARG A 82 -9.17 1.46 -2.93
N TRP A 83 -8.20 0.68 -2.47
CA TRP A 83 -7.03 1.24 -1.81
C TRP A 83 -6.08 1.94 -2.79
N TRP A 84 -5.87 1.36 -3.97
CA TRP A 84 -5.04 2.03 -4.98
C TRP A 84 -5.67 3.36 -5.41
N ARG A 85 -7.01 3.42 -5.49
CA ARG A 85 -7.68 4.67 -5.85
C ARG A 85 -7.40 5.75 -4.81
N LYS A 86 -7.48 5.40 -3.54
CA LYS A 86 -7.20 6.36 -2.47
C LYS A 86 -5.77 6.88 -2.56
N ALA A 87 -4.81 6.00 -2.77
CA ALA A 87 -3.42 6.41 -2.89
C ALA A 87 -3.19 7.22 -4.17
N ALA A 88 -3.81 6.80 -5.27
CA ALA A 88 -3.66 7.46 -6.55
C ALA A 88 -4.20 8.89 -6.51
N GLU A 89 -5.30 9.09 -5.81
CA GLU A 89 -5.89 10.43 -5.68
C GLU A 89 -5.00 11.36 -4.87
N GLN A 90 -4.12 10.81 -4.06
CA GLN A 90 -3.15 11.60 -3.32
C GLN A 90 -1.88 11.89 -4.13
N GLY A 91 -1.78 11.35 -5.34
CA GLY A 91 -0.65 11.61 -6.22
C GLY A 91 0.40 10.52 -6.24
N ASP A 92 0.15 9.38 -5.63
CA ASP A 92 1.11 8.27 -5.65
C ASP A 92 1.17 7.69 -7.07
N ALA A 93 2.32 7.85 -7.74
CA ALA A 93 2.46 7.46 -9.14
C ALA A 93 2.32 5.95 -9.35
N ASP A 94 2.88 5.15 -8.45
CA ASP A 94 2.77 3.70 -8.56
C ASP A 94 1.33 3.25 -8.44
N ALA A 95 0.58 3.86 -7.51
CA ALA A 95 -0.83 3.55 -7.34
C ALA A 95 -1.62 3.95 -8.58
N GLN A 96 -1.27 5.08 -9.19
CA GLN A 96 -1.93 5.53 -10.41
C GLN A 96 -1.72 4.53 -11.55
N ILE A 97 -0.50 4.02 -11.68
CA ILE A 97 -0.20 3.02 -12.71
C ILE A 97 -0.98 1.74 -12.44
N ASN A 98 -0.97 1.29 -11.19
CA ASN A 98 -1.67 0.04 -10.83
C ASN A 98 -3.16 0.18 -11.02
N LEU A 99 -3.73 1.32 -10.65
CA LEU A 99 -5.15 1.56 -10.86
C LEU A 99 -5.48 1.56 -12.36
N GLY A 100 -4.62 2.19 -13.16
CA GLY A 100 -4.77 2.16 -14.62
C GLY A 100 -4.77 0.75 -15.17
N LEU A 101 -3.86 -0.09 -14.66
CA LEU A 101 -3.80 -1.50 -15.08
C LEU A 101 -5.07 -2.25 -14.73
N MET A 102 -5.66 -1.97 -13.58
CA MET A 102 -6.91 -2.64 -13.19
C MET A 102 -8.02 -2.29 -14.17
N TYR A 103 -8.13 -1.03 -14.56
CA TYR A 103 -9.10 -0.61 -15.56
C TYR A 103 -8.80 -1.21 -16.93
N ASP A 104 -7.52 -1.28 -17.28
CA ASP A 104 -7.12 -1.80 -18.57
C ASP A 104 -7.46 -3.29 -18.71
N GLU A 105 -7.32 -4.03 -17.63
CA GLU A 105 -7.56 -5.46 -17.62
C GLU A 105 -8.96 -5.85 -17.14
N GLY A 106 -9.71 -4.89 -16.62
CA GLY A 106 -11.04 -5.19 -16.08
C GLY A 106 -10.97 -6.04 -14.83
N GLU A 107 -9.97 -5.81 -14.01
CA GLU A 107 -9.80 -6.57 -12.77
C GLU A 107 -10.26 -5.70 -11.58
N GLY A 108 -11.26 -6.18 -10.86
CA GLY A 108 -11.81 -5.44 -9.73
C GLY A 108 -12.70 -4.25 -10.11
N VAL A 109 -12.68 -3.87 -11.37
CA VAL A 109 -13.54 -2.82 -11.95
C VAL A 109 -13.85 -3.23 -13.37
N PRO A 110 -14.93 -2.71 -13.97
CA PRO A 110 -15.18 -2.97 -15.40
C PRO A 110 -14.06 -2.40 -16.25
N GLU A 111 -13.71 -3.13 -17.31
CA GLU A 111 -12.69 -2.66 -18.25
C GLU A 111 -13.07 -1.31 -18.81
N ASP A 112 -12.13 -0.36 -18.80
CA ASP A 112 -12.38 0.99 -19.26
C ASP A 112 -11.07 1.63 -19.71
N ASP A 113 -10.84 1.63 -21.03
CA ASP A 113 -9.59 2.15 -21.60
C ASP A 113 -9.40 3.63 -21.33
N LYS A 114 -10.48 4.39 -21.31
CA LYS A 114 -10.39 5.83 -21.07
C LYS A 114 -9.95 6.12 -19.65
N GLU A 115 -10.52 5.40 -18.69
CA GLU A 115 -10.13 5.55 -17.30
C GLU A 115 -8.68 5.12 -17.12
N ALA A 116 -8.28 4.01 -17.76
CA ALA A 116 -6.90 3.55 -17.67
C ALA A 116 -5.95 4.65 -18.17
N MET A 117 -6.26 5.24 -19.34
CA MET A 117 -5.40 6.28 -19.89
C MET A 117 -5.32 7.52 -19.01
N LYS A 118 -6.44 7.88 -18.39
CA LYS A 118 -6.47 9.01 -17.49
C LYS A 118 -5.47 8.83 -16.34
N TRP A 119 -5.46 7.65 -15.75
CA TRP A 119 -4.55 7.37 -14.65
C TRP A 119 -3.10 7.26 -15.11
N TYR A 120 -2.86 6.64 -16.28
CA TYR A 120 -1.51 6.57 -16.82
C TYR A 120 -0.94 7.96 -17.08
N ARG A 121 -1.77 8.86 -17.60
CA ARG A 121 -1.31 10.22 -17.87
C ARG A 121 -0.96 10.97 -16.58
N ARG A 122 -1.76 10.78 -15.55
CA ARG A 122 -1.45 11.39 -14.26
C ARG A 122 -0.13 10.84 -13.70
N ALA A 123 0.10 9.55 -13.85
CA ALA A 123 1.34 8.96 -13.36
C ALA A 123 2.54 9.53 -14.09
N ALA A 124 2.38 9.87 -15.36
CA ALA A 124 3.44 10.47 -16.17
C ALA A 124 3.63 11.96 -15.89
N GLY A 125 2.80 12.54 -15.03
CA GLY A 125 2.91 13.94 -14.68
C GLY A 125 2.14 14.87 -15.61
N GLU A 126 1.28 14.31 -16.47
CA GLU A 126 0.49 15.14 -17.39
C GLU A 126 -0.78 15.61 -16.72
N SER A 127 -1.12 16.86 -17.00
CA SER A 127 -2.35 17.45 -16.48
C SER A 127 -3.57 16.72 -17.03
N ALA A 128 -4.58 16.55 -16.19
CA ALA A 128 -5.81 15.86 -16.58
C ALA A 128 -6.81 16.79 -17.28
N SER A 129 -6.37 17.92 -17.72
CA SER A 129 -7.24 18.89 -18.36
C SER A 129 -7.81 18.41 -19.70
#